data_f534f8a6280f7083bad8e87fd04a50ae
#
_entry.id   f534f8a6280f7083bad8e87fd04a50ae
#
_cell.length_a   1.000
_cell.length_b   1.000
_cell.length_c   1.000
_cell.angle_alpha   90.00
_cell.angle_beta   90.00
_cell.angle_gamma   90.00
#
_symmetry.space_group_name_H-M   'P 1'
#
loop_
_entity.id
_entity.type
_entity.pdbx_description
1 polymer ?
#
loop_
_entity_poly.entity_id
_entity_poly.type
_entity_poly.pdbx_seq_one_letter_code
_entity_poly.pdbx_strand_id
1 'polypeptide(L)'
;MTPNIGNMEIPAIASMEGGAAGIAAINTVKAITNIDIENITAMPVVNGKSSISGYSGAAVKPIALRFITQMKQHPDLVNVPITGVGGIETWRDALEFILVGASNLQVTTAVMQYGYRIVEDMISGL
;
A
#
# COMPACT_ATOMS: atom_id res chain seq x y z
N MET A 1 -2.67 1.51 7.38
CA MET A 1 -1.46 2.09 8.03
C MET A 1 -0.73 2.97 7.03
N THR A 2 -0.11 4.06 7.48
CA THR A 2 0.63 5.00 6.61
C THR A 2 2.10 4.59 6.49
N PRO A 3 2.69 4.58 5.28
CA PRO A 3 4.11 4.32 5.08
C PRO A 3 4.99 5.56 5.30
N ASN A 4 4.39 6.69 5.64
CA ASN A 4 5.10 7.97 5.79
C ASN A 4 5.72 8.12 7.21
N ILE A 5 6.16 7.01 7.76
CA ILE A 5 6.79 6.87 9.07
C ILE A 5 7.97 5.89 8.99
N GLY A 6 8.91 5.98 9.91
CA GLY A 6 10.10 5.11 9.93
C GLY A 6 9.80 3.69 10.41
N ASN A 7 8.90 3.57 11.38
CA ASN A 7 8.55 2.31 12.03
C ASN A 7 7.03 2.17 12.10
N MET A 8 6.49 1.13 11.46
CA MET A 8 5.04 0.86 11.39
C MET A 8 4.60 -0.08 12.52
N GLU A 9 5.50 -0.81 13.14
CA GLU A 9 5.21 -1.77 14.19
C GLU A 9 4.62 -1.07 15.43
N ILE A 10 5.12 0.10 15.80
CA ILE A 10 4.63 0.87 16.95
C ILE A 10 3.12 1.19 16.83
N PRO A 11 2.66 1.89 15.79
CA PRO A 11 1.22 2.15 15.64
C PRO A 11 0.41 0.88 15.34
N ALA A 12 1.02 -0.16 14.77
CA ALA A 12 0.36 -1.44 14.56
C ALA A 12 0.02 -2.12 15.90
N ILE A 13 0.99 -2.20 16.82
CA ILE A 13 0.80 -2.76 18.17
C ILE A 13 -0.27 -1.95 18.92
N ALA A 14 -0.15 -0.61 18.92
CA ALA A 14 -1.14 0.26 19.55
C ALA A 14 -2.56 0.06 18.99
N SER A 15 -2.69 -0.21 17.69
CA SER A 15 -3.98 -0.52 17.07
C SER A 15 -4.56 -1.83 17.58
N MET A 16 -3.74 -2.86 17.75
CA MET A 16 -4.17 -4.15 18.31
C MET A 16 -4.55 -4.03 19.78
N GLU A 17 -3.78 -3.30 20.57
CA GLU A 17 -4.12 -2.97 21.96
C GLU A 17 -5.45 -2.20 22.07
N GLY A 18 -5.74 -1.35 21.08
CA GLY A 18 -7.01 -0.64 20.95
C GLY A 18 -8.19 -1.50 20.47
N GLY A 19 -7.99 -2.81 20.23
CA GLY A 19 -9.03 -3.75 19.88
C GLY A 19 -9.25 -3.94 18.37
N ALA A 20 -8.30 -3.55 17.51
CA ALA A 20 -8.39 -3.85 16.08
C ALA A 20 -8.31 -5.36 15.84
N ALA A 21 -9.09 -5.89 14.90
CA ALA A 21 -9.08 -7.31 14.52
C ALA A 21 -8.00 -7.65 13.49
N GLY A 22 -7.39 -6.66 12.87
CA GLY A 22 -6.36 -6.81 11.84
C GLY A 22 -5.87 -5.46 11.35
N ILE A 23 -4.91 -5.49 10.44
CA ILE A 23 -4.21 -4.30 9.94
C ILE A 23 -4.25 -4.28 8.42
N ALA A 24 -4.58 -3.14 7.82
CA ALA A 24 -4.40 -2.90 6.39
C ALA A 24 -3.17 -2.00 6.16
N ALA A 25 -2.24 -2.45 5.31
CA ALA A 25 -1.01 -1.75 4.97
C ALA A 25 -0.61 -2.02 3.50
N ILE A 26 -0.24 -0.97 2.77
CA ILE A 26 0.03 0.41 3.17
C ILE A 26 -0.98 1.39 2.56
N ASN A 27 -1.12 2.58 3.15
CA ASN A 27 -1.72 3.72 2.48
C ASN A 27 -0.68 4.34 1.51
N THR A 28 -1.04 5.37 0.79
CA THR A 28 -0.19 6.03 -0.19
C THR A 28 1.03 6.70 0.42
N VAL A 29 2.11 6.80 -0.35
CA VAL A 29 3.31 7.56 0.00
C VAL A 29 3.08 9.04 -0.33
N LYS A 30 3.38 9.94 0.59
CA LYS A 30 3.31 11.38 0.31
C LYS A 30 4.33 11.77 -0.75
N ALA A 31 3.87 12.45 -1.79
CA ALA A 31 4.71 12.85 -2.91
C ALA A 31 4.21 14.10 -3.62
N ILE A 32 5.09 14.72 -4.37
CA ILE A 32 4.81 15.64 -5.46
C ILE A 32 5.04 14.86 -6.75
N THR A 33 4.05 14.83 -7.64
CA THR A 33 4.13 14.00 -8.86
C THR A 33 5.22 14.49 -9.81
N ASN A 34 5.25 15.79 -10.07
CA ASN A 34 6.25 16.48 -10.88
C ASN A 34 6.16 17.99 -10.66
N ILE A 35 7.09 18.72 -11.26
CA ILE A 35 7.01 20.18 -11.36
C ILE A 35 6.65 20.53 -12.81
N ASP A 36 5.57 21.26 -12.98
CA ASP A 36 5.26 21.93 -14.23
C ASP A 36 6.25 23.09 -14.41
N ILE A 37 7.19 22.93 -15.32
CA ILE A 37 8.30 23.87 -15.50
C ILE A 37 7.82 25.16 -16.15
N GLU A 38 6.80 25.10 -17.00
CA GLU A 38 6.27 26.26 -17.72
C GLU A 38 5.52 27.21 -16.79
N ASN A 39 4.76 26.66 -15.85
CA ASN A 39 3.98 27.41 -14.88
C ASN A 39 4.66 27.52 -13.50
N ILE A 40 5.81 26.87 -13.32
CA ILE A 40 6.58 26.79 -12.06
C ILE A 40 5.67 26.35 -10.91
N THR A 41 4.92 25.27 -11.15
CA THR A 41 3.88 24.81 -10.22
C THR A 41 4.08 23.32 -9.88
N ALA A 42 4.06 22.99 -8.60
CA ALA A 42 4.12 21.60 -8.15
C ALA A 42 2.79 20.88 -8.43
N MET A 43 2.88 19.68 -9.00
CA MET A 43 1.73 18.83 -9.33
C MET A 43 1.52 17.73 -8.26
N PRO A 44 0.30 17.29 -8.03
CA PRO A 44 -0.93 17.70 -8.70
C PRO A 44 -1.49 19.02 -8.18
N VAL A 45 -2.28 19.69 -9.01
CA VAL A 45 -3.04 20.89 -8.63
C VAL A 45 -4.48 20.46 -8.31
N VAL A 46 -4.94 20.75 -7.10
CA VAL A 46 -6.29 20.48 -6.64
C VAL A 46 -6.96 21.79 -6.24
N ASN A 47 -8.11 22.09 -6.84
CA ASN A 47 -8.83 23.35 -6.62
C ASN A 47 -7.93 24.59 -6.80
N GLY A 48 -7.08 24.60 -7.84
CA GLY A 48 -6.17 25.71 -8.15
C GLY A 48 -4.97 25.86 -7.23
N LYS A 49 -4.71 24.91 -6.33
CA LYS A 49 -3.55 24.93 -5.43
C LYS A 49 -2.71 23.68 -5.60
N SER A 50 -1.39 23.85 -5.62
CA SER A 50 -0.45 22.74 -5.55
C SER A 50 -0.65 21.96 -4.24
N SER A 51 -0.57 20.63 -4.30
CA SER A 51 -0.73 19.79 -3.12
C SER A 51 0.28 18.64 -3.08
N ILE A 52 0.71 18.31 -1.87
CA ILE A 52 1.36 17.02 -1.61
C ILE A 52 0.23 15.98 -1.58
N SER A 53 0.33 15.00 -2.46
CA SER A 53 -0.70 13.97 -2.64
C SER A 53 -0.17 12.57 -2.39
N GLY A 54 -1.05 11.58 -2.46
CA GLY A 54 -0.69 10.19 -2.28
C GLY A 54 -0.17 9.56 -3.57
N TYR A 55 1.05 9.06 -3.52
CA TYR A 55 1.65 8.27 -4.60
C TYR A 55 1.32 6.79 -4.41
N SER A 56 0.81 6.14 -5.47
CA SER A 56 0.36 4.74 -5.48
C SER A 56 0.75 4.03 -6.79
N GLY A 57 0.30 2.80 -7.00
CA GLY A 57 0.61 1.99 -8.17
C GLY A 57 1.87 1.15 -7.99
N ALA A 58 2.37 0.53 -9.06
CA ALA A 58 3.46 -0.45 -9.04
C ALA A 58 4.71 0.01 -8.27
N ALA A 59 5.04 1.30 -8.37
CA ALA A 59 6.24 1.86 -7.75
C ALA A 59 6.28 1.77 -6.22
N VAL A 60 5.13 1.66 -5.54
CA VAL A 60 5.09 1.54 -4.08
C VAL A 60 5.14 0.11 -3.57
N LYS A 61 5.09 -0.91 -4.45
CA LYS A 61 5.13 -2.32 -4.07
C LYS A 61 6.31 -2.69 -3.16
N PRO A 62 7.57 -2.30 -3.46
CA PRO A 62 8.70 -2.63 -2.60
C PRO A 62 8.57 -2.06 -1.18
N ILE A 63 7.95 -0.89 -1.06
CA ILE A 63 7.70 -0.24 0.23
C ILE A 63 6.65 -1.03 1.03
N ALA A 64 5.57 -1.44 0.36
CA ALA A 64 4.51 -2.24 0.97
C ALA A 64 5.03 -3.60 1.46
N LEU A 65 5.76 -4.32 0.62
CA LEU A 65 6.38 -5.61 0.96
C LEU A 65 7.30 -5.48 2.17
N ARG A 66 8.14 -4.42 2.23
CA ARG A 66 9.01 -4.15 3.37
C ARG A 66 8.22 -4.05 4.67
N PHE A 67 7.19 -3.19 4.72
CA PHE A 67 6.44 -2.96 5.95
C PHE A 67 5.66 -4.21 6.41
N ILE A 68 5.07 -4.97 5.49
CA ILE A 68 4.39 -6.22 5.83
C ILE A 68 5.39 -7.23 6.40
N THR A 69 6.54 -7.38 5.76
CA THR A 69 7.62 -8.26 6.24
C THR A 69 8.07 -7.88 7.65
N GLN A 70 8.33 -6.60 7.91
CA GLN A 70 8.75 -6.12 9.22
C GLN A 70 7.69 -6.41 10.30
N MET A 71 6.42 -6.12 10.03
CA MET A 71 5.34 -6.44 10.96
C MET A 71 5.23 -7.95 11.23
N LYS A 72 5.38 -8.79 10.19
CA LYS A 72 5.32 -10.25 10.34
C LYS A 72 6.53 -10.86 11.05
N GLN A 73 7.64 -10.15 11.10
CA GLN A 73 8.82 -10.55 11.88
C GLN A 73 8.72 -10.09 13.35
N HIS A 74 7.80 -9.20 13.68
CA HIS A 74 7.63 -8.73 15.06
C HIS A 74 6.85 -9.75 15.89
N PRO A 75 7.32 -10.14 17.10
CA PRO A 75 6.68 -11.17 17.93
C PRO A 75 5.20 -10.89 18.23
N ASP A 76 4.85 -9.63 18.50
CA ASP A 76 3.48 -9.24 18.84
C ASP A 76 2.54 -9.14 17.62
N LEU A 77 3.09 -9.14 16.41
CA LEU A 77 2.34 -8.97 15.17
C LEU A 77 2.36 -10.19 14.25
N VAL A 78 3.18 -11.19 14.52
CA VAL A 78 3.34 -12.38 13.67
C VAL A 78 2.01 -13.10 13.40
N ASN A 79 1.11 -13.14 14.36
CA ASN A 79 -0.20 -13.79 14.25
C ASN A 79 -1.34 -12.82 13.86
N VAL A 80 -1.07 -11.53 13.74
CA VAL A 80 -2.08 -10.53 13.38
C VAL A 80 -2.41 -10.65 11.89
N PRO A 81 -3.70 -10.71 11.51
CA PRO A 81 -4.09 -10.68 10.11
C PRO A 81 -3.69 -9.34 9.47
N ILE A 82 -2.93 -9.40 8.37
CA ILE A 82 -2.51 -8.20 7.63
C ILE A 82 -3.11 -8.25 6.23
N THR A 83 -3.84 -7.21 5.86
CA THR A 83 -4.27 -6.96 4.50
C THR A 83 -3.17 -6.22 3.75
N GLY A 84 -2.61 -6.85 2.73
CA GLY A 84 -1.59 -6.26 1.85
C GLY A 84 -2.20 -5.30 0.83
N VAL A 85 -1.68 -4.08 0.79
CA VAL A 85 -2.12 -3.03 -0.15
C VAL A 85 -0.91 -2.28 -0.69
N GLY A 86 -0.82 -2.12 -2.01
CA GLY A 86 0.19 -1.27 -2.65
C GLY A 86 0.89 -1.89 -3.84
N GLY A 87 0.52 -1.48 -5.04
CA GLY A 87 1.21 -1.82 -6.27
C GLY A 87 1.02 -3.26 -6.75
N ILE A 88 -0.09 -3.89 -6.39
CA ILE A 88 -0.48 -5.22 -6.87
C ILE A 88 -1.17 -5.03 -8.23
N GLU A 89 -0.57 -5.56 -9.30
CA GLU A 89 -1.07 -5.46 -10.67
C GLU A 89 -1.24 -6.83 -11.33
N THR A 90 -0.53 -7.85 -10.86
CA THR A 90 -0.54 -9.21 -11.41
C THR A 90 -0.70 -10.25 -10.30
N TRP A 91 -1.04 -11.50 -10.69
CA TRP A 91 -1.07 -12.63 -9.75
C TRP A 91 0.30 -12.88 -9.08
N ARG A 92 1.42 -12.56 -9.78
CA ARG A 92 2.76 -12.67 -9.19
C ARG A 92 2.97 -11.68 -8.06
N ASP A 93 2.53 -10.42 -8.25
CA ASP A 93 2.55 -9.43 -7.17
C ASP A 93 1.70 -9.90 -6.00
N ALA A 94 0.51 -10.41 -6.27
CA ALA A 94 -0.38 -10.98 -5.24
C ALA A 94 0.32 -12.10 -4.45
N LEU A 95 0.99 -13.01 -5.14
CA LEU A 95 1.75 -14.10 -4.53
C LEU A 95 2.90 -13.58 -3.65
N GLU A 96 3.64 -12.56 -4.10
CA GLU A 96 4.69 -11.94 -3.28
C GLU A 96 4.16 -11.44 -1.94
N PHE A 97 3.00 -10.77 -1.93
CA PHE A 97 2.36 -10.32 -0.70
C PHE A 97 1.94 -11.47 0.23
N ILE A 98 1.40 -12.54 -0.32
CA ILE A 98 1.04 -13.75 0.43
C ILE A 98 2.30 -14.37 1.06
N LEU A 99 3.37 -14.49 0.29
CA LEU A 99 4.64 -15.08 0.74
C LEU A 99 5.29 -14.28 1.88
N VAL A 100 5.16 -12.97 1.92
CA VAL A 100 5.63 -12.15 3.05
C VAL A 100 4.66 -12.11 4.22
N GLY A 101 3.52 -12.81 4.13
CA GLY A 101 2.60 -13.06 5.23
C GLY A 101 1.31 -12.24 5.22
N ALA A 102 0.94 -11.62 4.11
CA ALA A 102 -0.38 -11.01 3.99
C ALA A 102 -1.48 -12.08 4.03
N SER A 103 -2.52 -11.85 4.79
CA SER A 103 -3.67 -12.76 4.95
C SER A 103 -4.72 -12.56 3.84
N ASN A 104 -4.82 -11.35 3.32
CA ASN A 104 -5.64 -10.99 2.17
C ASN A 104 -5.06 -9.75 1.48
N LEU A 105 -5.62 -9.36 0.35
CA LEU A 105 -5.09 -8.31 -0.51
C LEU A 105 -6.18 -7.30 -0.88
N GLN A 106 -5.77 -6.05 -1.07
CA GLN A 106 -6.61 -5.00 -1.65
C GLN A 106 -5.91 -4.38 -2.86
N VAL A 107 -6.66 -4.22 -3.94
CA VAL A 107 -6.19 -3.68 -5.21
C VAL A 107 -7.01 -2.44 -5.55
N THR A 108 -6.35 -1.33 -5.82
CA THR A 108 -7.03 -0.06 -6.15
C THR A 108 -6.54 0.50 -7.48
N THR A 109 -5.27 0.92 -7.57
CA THR A 109 -4.73 1.61 -8.75
C THR A 109 -4.84 0.76 -10.01
N ALA A 110 -4.51 -0.52 -9.93
CA ALA A 110 -4.61 -1.43 -11.07
C ALA A 110 -6.06 -1.61 -11.55
N VAL A 111 -7.03 -1.63 -10.64
CA VAL A 111 -8.46 -1.67 -11.00
C VAL A 111 -8.88 -0.38 -11.71
N MET A 112 -8.36 0.77 -11.29
CA MET A 112 -8.64 2.05 -11.97
C MET A 112 -8.01 2.11 -13.37
N GLN A 113 -6.86 1.48 -13.57
CA GLN A 113 -6.14 1.49 -14.85
C GLN A 113 -6.65 0.43 -15.84
N TYR A 114 -6.94 -0.78 -15.36
CA TYR A 114 -7.22 -1.95 -16.18
C TYR A 114 -8.63 -2.53 -16.01
N GLY A 115 -9.42 -1.96 -15.12
CA GLY A 115 -10.76 -2.44 -14.79
C GLY A 115 -10.77 -3.60 -13.78
N TYR A 116 -11.95 -3.94 -13.30
CA TYR A 116 -12.12 -4.93 -12.21
C TYR A 116 -11.78 -6.37 -12.61
N ARG A 117 -11.77 -6.69 -13.89
CA ARG A 117 -11.40 -8.02 -14.41
C ARG A 117 -9.98 -8.44 -14.04
N ILE A 118 -9.11 -7.50 -13.74
CA ILE A 118 -7.75 -7.80 -13.25
C ILE A 118 -7.77 -8.68 -12.00
N VAL A 119 -8.82 -8.59 -11.18
CA VAL A 119 -8.99 -9.44 -9.99
C VAL A 119 -9.26 -10.89 -10.39
N GLU A 120 -10.05 -11.12 -11.44
CA GLU A 120 -10.32 -12.46 -11.97
C GLU A 120 -9.04 -13.08 -12.54
N ASP A 121 -8.23 -12.29 -13.27
CA ASP A 121 -6.94 -12.72 -13.80
C ASP A 121 -5.95 -13.07 -12.67
N MET A 122 -5.93 -12.28 -11.58
CA MET A 122 -5.12 -12.59 -10.40
C MET A 122 -5.54 -13.90 -9.74
N ILE A 123 -6.84 -14.12 -9.56
CA ILE A 123 -7.37 -15.35 -8.94
C ILE A 123 -7.06 -16.57 -9.81
N SER A 124 -7.15 -16.45 -11.12
CA SER A 124 -6.87 -17.57 -12.04
C SER A 124 -5.37 -17.89 -12.15
N GLY A 125 -4.50 -16.98 -11.77
CA GLY A 125 -3.05 -17.18 -11.78
C GLY A 125 -2.48 -17.75 -10.47
N LEU A 126 -3.22 -17.63 -9.37
CA LEU A 126 -2.85 -18.15 -8.05
C LEU A 126 -3.28 -19.61 -7.89
#